data_438b69df21e7916278898b9a2e950841
#
_entry.id   438b69df21e7916278898b9a2e950841
#
_cell.length_a   1.000
_cell.length_b   1.000
_cell.length_c   1.000
_cell.angle_alpha   90.00
_cell.angle_beta   90.00
_cell.angle_gamma   90.00
#
_symmetry.space_group_name_H-M   'P 1'
#
loop_
_entity.id
_entity.type
_entity.pdbx_description
1 polymer ?
#
loop_
_entity_poly.entity_id
_entity_poly.type
_entity_poly.pdbx_seq_one_letter_code
_entity_poly.pdbx_strand_id
1 'polypeptide(L)'
;MRTILSRALAELNARQSVMLVTIVAEQGSAPRGPGSQMLVGADGQLTGTIGGGQVERQSELLALSLLKERRSQMQHFALTQAGADSLGMACGGDVTVLFQFISPEDTLWQSVLETALAQLTAAQPGWLILRTDGSAPALLDGEGMALLGSSGTAPLSKRCVLTETDFSLPLPIGERAVIFGAGHIARALVPLLRSVEFRPVVYDDRPALADPAAFPDAERVVCGDFRNIAGTLPLSPEDYVVVMTSGHLHDLEIQEQILRQELAYVGVIGSRAKIAAVNARLREAGISEEKLRTVHTPVGTPIKAVTPAEIAVSITGEMIYERACRREDPAHHACPMV
;
A
#
# COMPACT_ATOMS: atom_id res chain seq x y z
N MET A 1 3.50 7.48 0.34
CA MET A 1 4.92 7.66 0.76
C MET A 1 5.86 7.91 -0.42
N ARG A 2 5.98 7.07 -1.44
CA ARG A 2 6.92 7.24 -2.58
C ARG A 2 6.88 8.67 -3.17
N THR A 3 5.68 9.18 -3.49
CA THR A 3 5.50 10.54 -4.04
C THR A 3 6.03 11.63 -3.10
N ILE A 4 5.82 11.47 -1.80
CA ILE A 4 6.29 12.42 -0.77
C ILE A 4 7.81 12.42 -0.71
N LEU A 5 8.44 11.23 -0.61
CA LEU A 5 9.90 11.11 -0.55
C LEU A 5 10.56 11.61 -1.84
N SER A 6 10.01 11.28 -3.02
CA SER A 6 10.53 11.77 -4.30
C SER A 6 10.42 13.29 -4.42
N ARG A 7 9.30 13.87 -3.98
CA ARG A 7 9.12 15.32 -3.99
C ARG A 7 10.05 16.02 -3.00
N ALA A 8 10.19 15.48 -1.78
CA ALA A 8 11.15 16.03 -0.80
C ALA A 8 12.58 16.04 -1.35
N LEU A 9 13.03 14.92 -1.94
CA LEU A 9 14.37 14.85 -2.54
C LEU A 9 14.53 15.85 -3.69
N ALA A 10 13.51 16.04 -4.53
CA ALA A 10 13.55 17.03 -5.61
C ALA A 10 13.69 18.48 -5.09
N GLU A 11 12.97 18.83 -4.01
CA GLU A 11 13.08 20.15 -3.38
C GLU A 11 14.46 20.36 -2.77
N LEU A 12 15.01 19.38 -2.03
CA LEU A 12 16.36 19.47 -1.46
C LEU A 12 17.42 19.62 -2.55
N ASN A 13 17.31 18.90 -3.67
CA ASN A 13 18.19 19.04 -4.83
C ASN A 13 18.09 20.44 -5.49
N ALA A 14 16.91 21.06 -5.42
CA ALA A 14 16.69 22.45 -5.84
C ALA A 14 17.10 23.49 -4.78
N ARG A 15 17.79 23.05 -3.70
CA ARG A 15 18.23 23.90 -2.59
C ARG A 15 17.08 24.52 -1.80
N GLN A 16 15.91 23.91 -1.81
CA GLN A 16 14.74 24.33 -1.04
C GLN A 16 14.57 23.46 0.20
N SER A 17 14.34 24.09 1.36
CA SER A 17 13.95 23.39 2.57
C SER A 17 12.48 22.96 2.52
N VAL A 18 12.16 21.86 3.18
CA VAL A 18 10.79 21.35 3.26
C VAL A 18 10.41 21.00 4.70
N MET A 19 9.09 20.97 4.96
CA MET A 19 8.51 20.44 6.18
C MET A 19 7.78 19.13 5.87
N LEU A 20 8.26 18.04 6.44
CA LEU A 20 7.54 16.77 6.43
C LEU A 20 6.58 16.76 7.62
N VAL A 21 5.28 16.67 7.32
CA VAL A 21 4.19 16.68 8.31
C VAL A 21 3.61 15.29 8.38
N THR A 22 3.66 14.65 9.56
CA THR A 22 3.26 13.25 9.74
C THR A 22 2.28 13.13 10.92
N ILE A 23 1.12 12.49 10.73
CA ILE A 23 0.30 12.07 11.87
C ILE A 23 1.04 10.91 12.56
N VAL A 24 1.32 11.07 13.85
CA VAL A 24 2.04 10.07 14.65
C VAL A 24 1.14 9.35 15.66
N ALA A 25 0.03 9.98 16.07
CA ALA A 25 -0.98 9.35 16.92
C ALA A 25 -2.37 9.91 16.63
N GLU A 26 -3.39 9.11 16.93
CA GLU A 26 -4.80 9.50 16.89
C GLU A 26 -5.54 8.95 18.10
N GLN A 27 -6.59 9.63 18.51
CA GLN A 27 -7.51 9.17 19.53
C GLN A 27 -8.95 9.50 19.10
N GLY A 28 -9.84 8.52 19.12
CA GLY A 28 -11.21 8.68 18.64
C GLY A 28 -11.31 8.65 17.12
N SER A 29 -12.27 9.38 16.55
CA SER A 29 -12.50 9.41 15.10
C SER A 29 -11.70 10.52 14.44
N ALA A 30 -10.63 10.15 13.74
CA ALA A 30 -9.79 11.07 12.97
C ALA A 30 -9.99 10.87 11.45
N PRO A 31 -9.78 11.90 10.62
CA PRO A 31 -9.92 11.80 9.16
C PRO A 31 -8.90 10.84 8.51
N ARG A 32 -7.71 10.70 9.12
CA ARG A 32 -6.65 9.77 8.73
C ARG A 32 -5.82 9.35 9.93
N GLY A 33 -5.36 8.11 9.90
CA GLY A 33 -4.57 7.49 10.95
C GLY A 33 -3.06 7.77 10.88
N PRO A 34 -2.31 7.27 11.89
CA PRO A 34 -0.87 7.38 11.99
C PRO A 34 -0.15 6.89 10.73
N GLY A 35 0.91 7.60 10.33
CA GLY A 35 1.64 7.35 9.09
C GLY A 35 1.13 8.16 7.89
N SER A 36 0.00 8.86 8.01
CA SER A 36 -0.45 9.80 6.98
C SER A 36 0.48 11.01 6.94
N GLN A 37 0.87 11.42 5.74
CA GLN A 37 1.89 12.42 5.54
C GLN A 37 1.49 13.46 4.49
N MET A 38 1.94 14.70 4.69
CA MET A 38 2.00 15.74 3.66
C MET A 38 3.36 16.43 3.68
N LEU A 39 3.76 16.98 2.56
CA LEU A 39 4.97 17.77 2.40
C LEU A 39 4.60 19.22 2.13
N VAL A 40 5.23 20.15 2.86
CA VAL A 40 5.01 21.59 2.73
C VAL A 40 6.33 22.25 2.36
N GLY A 41 6.31 23.10 1.34
CA GLY A 41 7.41 23.95 0.90
C GLY A 41 7.15 25.42 1.24
N ALA A 42 7.98 26.31 0.72
CA ALA A 42 7.91 27.75 1.02
C ALA A 42 6.57 28.39 0.60
N ASP A 43 5.96 27.90 -0.48
CA ASP A 43 4.73 28.44 -1.07
C ASP A 43 3.47 27.67 -0.63
N GLY A 44 3.58 26.69 0.27
CA GLY A 44 2.46 25.89 0.78
C GLY A 44 2.63 24.39 0.54
N GLN A 45 1.51 23.65 0.57
CA GLN A 45 1.47 22.21 0.42
C GLN A 45 1.95 21.79 -0.99
N LEU A 46 2.94 20.89 -1.03
CA LEU A 46 3.52 20.36 -2.25
C LEU A 46 2.86 19.06 -2.70
N THR A 47 2.62 18.14 -1.76
CA THR A 47 2.02 16.82 -2.03
C THR A 47 1.59 16.11 -0.74
N GLY A 48 0.78 15.07 -0.87
CA GLY A 48 0.28 14.25 0.25
C GLY A 48 -0.93 14.88 0.93
N THR A 49 -1.40 14.26 2.00
CA THR A 49 -2.54 14.74 2.81
C THR A 49 -2.55 14.06 4.17
N ILE A 50 -2.96 14.80 5.18
CA ILE A 50 -3.19 14.30 6.56
C ILE A 50 -4.69 14.22 6.90
N GLY A 51 -5.57 14.25 5.88
CA GLY A 51 -7.00 14.05 6.04
C GLY A 51 -7.89 15.20 5.58
N GLY A 52 -7.30 16.28 5.08
CA GLY A 52 -8.05 17.46 4.60
C GLY A 52 -8.67 18.31 5.71
N GLY A 53 -9.53 19.24 5.31
CA GLY A 53 -10.26 20.10 6.24
C GLY A 53 -9.40 21.05 7.06
N GLN A 54 -9.88 21.38 8.27
CA GLN A 54 -9.21 22.37 9.10
C GLN A 54 -7.88 21.91 9.69
N VAL A 55 -7.75 20.61 10.04
CA VAL A 55 -6.48 20.06 10.56
C VAL A 55 -5.37 20.24 9.55
N GLU A 56 -5.62 19.87 8.29
CA GLU A 56 -4.63 20.02 7.22
C GLU A 56 -4.29 21.50 6.99
N ARG A 57 -5.30 22.37 6.95
CA ARG A 57 -5.10 23.81 6.79
C ARG A 57 -4.29 24.43 7.93
N GLN A 58 -4.59 24.08 9.18
CA GLN A 58 -3.83 24.59 10.33
C GLN A 58 -2.42 24.02 10.39
N SER A 59 -2.29 22.73 10.05
CA SER A 59 -0.97 22.11 9.95
C SER A 59 -0.13 22.75 8.84
N GLU A 60 -0.72 23.11 7.69
CA GLU A 60 -0.02 23.84 6.63
C GLU A 60 0.47 25.21 7.11
N LEU A 61 -0.39 25.98 7.78
CA LEU A 61 -0.01 27.30 8.33
C LEU A 61 1.10 27.20 9.37
N LEU A 62 1.01 26.21 10.27
CA LEU A 62 2.06 25.96 11.27
C LEU A 62 3.36 25.51 10.59
N ALA A 63 3.28 24.63 9.59
CA ALA A 63 4.44 24.18 8.82
C ALA A 63 5.17 25.36 8.15
N LEU A 64 4.45 26.31 7.56
CA LEU A 64 5.02 27.52 6.96
C LEU A 64 5.73 28.42 8.00
N SER A 65 5.19 28.51 9.22
CA SER A 65 5.88 29.24 10.32
C SER A 65 7.16 28.52 10.73
N LEU A 66 7.08 27.20 10.97
CA LEU A 66 8.21 26.36 11.38
C LEU A 66 9.32 26.30 10.33
N LEU A 67 8.95 26.32 9.03
CA LEU A 67 9.93 26.43 7.93
C LEU A 67 10.77 27.70 8.03
N LYS A 68 10.15 28.85 8.32
CA LYS A 68 10.86 30.14 8.51
C LYS A 68 11.75 30.10 9.74
N GLU A 69 11.28 29.44 10.80
CA GLU A 69 12.02 29.26 12.05
C GLU A 69 13.11 28.17 11.95
N ARG A 70 13.12 27.38 10.88
CA ARG A 70 14.01 26.22 10.67
C ARG A 70 13.96 25.24 11.83
N ARG A 71 12.75 24.94 12.32
CA ARG A 71 12.51 24.18 13.54
C ARG A 71 11.53 23.04 13.32
N SER A 72 11.80 21.90 13.94
CA SER A 72 10.88 20.78 14.07
C SER A 72 10.03 20.91 15.34
N GLN A 73 8.83 20.34 15.33
CA GLN A 73 7.91 20.39 16.48
C GLN A 73 6.91 19.26 16.41
N MET A 74 6.46 18.78 17.56
CA MET A 74 5.27 17.95 17.69
C MET A 74 4.11 18.80 18.18
N GLN A 75 2.91 18.67 17.57
CA GLN A 75 1.71 19.42 17.90
C GLN A 75 0.51 18.52 18.05
N HIS A 76 -0.26 18.75 19.10
CA HIS A 76 -1.55 18.09 19.32
C HIS A 76 -2.68 18.99 18.83
N PHE A 77 -3.65 18.39 18.09
CA PHE A 77 -4.85 19.05 17.61
C PHE A 77 -6.09 18.35 18.14
N ALA A 78 -6.92 19.07 18.88
CA ALA A 78 -8.22 18.61 19.35
C ALA A 78 -9.30 18.88 18.28
N LEU A 79 -10.04 17.87 17.85
CA LEU A 79 -11.06 17.96 16.79
C LEU A 79 -12.47 18.15 17.37
N THR A 80 -12.62 18.23 18.70
CA THR A 80 -13.91 18.29 19.39
C THR A 80 -14.61 19.65 19.20
N GLN A 81 -15.96 19.64 19.19
CA GLN A 81 -16.79 20.84 18.96
C GLN A 81 -16.83 21.87 20.12
N ALA A 82 -16.16 21.64 21.23
CA ALA A 82 -16.28 22.43 22.45
C ALA A 82 -15.01 23.24 22.73
N GLY A 83 -15.02 24.51 22.39
CA GLY A 83 -14.00 25.50 22.81
C GLY A 83 -13.56 26.47 21.69
N ALA A 84 -12.92 27.59 22.10
CA ALA A 84 -12.42 28.60 21.16
C ALA A 84 -11.34 28.08 20.19
N ASP A 85 -10.72 26.95 20.52
CA ASP A 85 -9.68 26.27 19.74
C ASP A 85 -10.21 25.05 18.97
N SER A 86 -11.54 24.81 18.98
CA SER A 86 -12.12 23.65 18.30
C SER A 86 -12.17 23.87 16.80
N LEU A 87 -11.73 22.85 16.04
CA LEU A 87 -11.65 22.91 14.58
C LEU A 87 -13.00 22.71 13.88
N GLY A 88 -14.12 22.68 14.62
CA GLY A 88 -15.48 22.62 14.04
C GLY A 88 -15.77 21.42 13.12
N MET A 89 -15.06 20.31 13.30
CA MET A 89 -15.26 19.09 12.51
C MET A 89 -16.25 18.16 13.19
N ALA A 90 -17.04 17.43 12.39
CA ALA A 90 -17.98 16.41 12.87
C ALA A 90 -17.28 15.18 13.50
N CYS A 91 -15.98 15.04 13.32
CA CYS A 91 -15.16 13.97 13.88
C CYS A 91 -14.70 14.38 15.29
N GLY A 92 -15.16 13.66 16.31
CA GLY A 92 -14.89 13.96 17.72
C GLY A 92 -13.62 13.31 18.27
N GLY A 93 -12.50 13.35 17.54
CA GLY A 93 -11.21 12.77 17.94
C GLY A 93 -10.10 13.79 18.10
N ASP A 94 -8.90 13.31 18.40
CA ASP A 94 -7.68 14.11 18.52
C ASP A 94 -6.59 13.52 17.63
N VAL A 95 -5.67 14.35 17.13
CA VAL A 95 -4.49 13.90 16.38
C VAL A 95 -3.23 14.58 16.89
N THR A 96 -2.15 13.82 16.94
CA THR A 96 -0.81 14.34 17.19
C THR A 96 -0.01 14.31 15.89
N VAL A 97 0.55 15.45 15.54
CA VAL A 97 1.26 15.66 14.27
C VAL A 97 2.71 16.04 14.56
N LEU A 98 3.62 15.35 13.90
CA LEU A 98 5.05 15.65 13.92
C LEU A 98 5.40 16.49 12.69
N PHE A 99 6.02 17.63 12.91
CA PHE A 99 6.56 18.55 11.92
C PHE A 99 8.07 18.42 11.91
N GLN A 100 8.64 17.91 10.82
CA GLN A 100 10.08 17.76 10.68
C GLN A 100 10.61 18.70 9.61
N PHE A 101 11.44 19.66 10.06
CA PHE A 101 12.18 20.52 9.17
C PHE A 101 13.32 19.75 8.52
N ILE A 102 13.41 19.82 7.21
CA ILE A 102 14.46 19.17 6.41
C ILE A 102 15.16 20.24 5.58
N SER A 103 16.46 20.39 5.82
CA SER A 103 17.33 21.35 5.14
C SER A 103 18.04 20.70 3.94
N PRO A 104 18.29 21.44 2.85
CA PRO A 104 19.14 20.95 1.75
C PRO A 104 20.61 20.73 2.16
N GLU A 105 21.04 21.25 3.31
CA GLU A 105 22.37 20.99 3.87
C GLU A 105 22.42 19.67 4.69
N ASP A 106 21.28 19.06 4.99
CA ASP A 106 21.22 17.81 5.76
C ASP A 106 21.47 16.60 4.85
N THR A 107 22.73 16.20 4.77
CA THR A 107 23.17 15.09 3.94
C THR A 107 22.61 13.73 4.40
N LEU A 108 22.31 13.57 5.69
CA LEU A 108 21.72 12.34 6.20
C LEU A 108 20.27 12.19 5.70
N TRP A 109 19.49 13.27 5.77
CA TRP A 109 18.14 13.25 5.21
C TRP A 109 18.13 12.93 3.69
N GLN A 110 19.05 13.54 2.92
CA GLN A 110 19.18 13.22 1.49
C GLN A 110 19.45 11.73 1.27
N SER A 111 20.44 11.16 1.99
CA SER A 111 20.77 9.74 1.90
C SER A 111 19.61 8.83 2.34
N VAL A 112 18.87 9.20 3.38
CA VAL A 112 17.67 8.47 3.85
C VAL A 112 16.58 8.46 2.77
N LEU A 113 16.29 9.61 2.16
CA LEU A 113 15.27 9.71 1.09
C LEU A 113 15.66 8.86 -0.13
N GLU A 114 16.92 8.94 -0.59
CA GLU A 114 17.43 8.17 -1.72
C GLU A 114 17.36 6.66 -1.46
N THR A 115 17.85 6.23 -0.28
CA THR A 115 17.89 4.81 0.07
C THR A 115 16.48 4.25 0.30
N ALA A 116 15.60 5.00 0.96
CA ALA A 116 14.19 4.59 1.13
C ALA A 116 13.46 4.46 -0.21
N LEU A 117 13.73 5.37 -1.16
CA LEU A 117 13.18 5.27 -2.51
C LEU A 117 13.71 4.05 -3.26
N ALA A 118 15.00 3.72 -3.10
CA ALA A 118 15.59 2.50 -3.65
C ALA A 118 14.97 1.24 -3.05
N GLN A 119 14.80 1.16 -1.73
CA GLN A 119 14.11 0.05 -1.06
C GLN A 119 12.67 -0.10 -1.57
N LEU A 120 11.90 0.99 -1.64
CA LEU A 120 10.54 0.98 -2.18
C LEU A 120 10.50 0.50 -3.64
N THR A 121 11.51 0.84 -4.44
CA THR A 121 11.61 0.43 -5.85
C THR A 121 11.94 -1.06 -5.97
N ALA A 122 12.86 -1.54 -5.13
CA ALA A 122 13.24 -2.95 -5.07
C ALA A 122 12.25 -3.82 -4.27
N ALA A 123 11.16 -3.22 -3.76
CA ALA A 123 10.19 -3.87 -2.88
C ALA A 123 10.84 -4.55 -1.66
N GLN A 124 11.87 -3.92 -1.11
CA GLN A 124 12.54 -4.38 0.10
C GLN A 124 11.89 -3.80 1.35
N PRO A 125 11.52 -4.65 2.34
CA PRO A 125 10.95 -4.17 3.59
C PRO A 125 11.96 -3.32 4.38
N GLY A 126 11.42 -2.45 5.22
CA GLY A 126 12.22 -1.58 6.07
C GLY A 126 11.34 -0.59 6.83
N TRP A 127 11.98 0.22 7.65
CA TRP A 127 11.32 1.23 8.46
C TRP A 127 12.06 2.57 8.40
N LEU A 128 11.30 3.62 8.19
CA LEU A 128 11.75 4.98 8.42
C LEU A 128 11.46 5.33 9.88
N ILE A 129 12.50 5.67 10.64
CA ILE A 129 12.38 6.11 12.02
C ILE A 129 12.48 7.64 12.06
N LEU A 130 11.42 8.27 12.52
CA LEU A 130 11.35 9.71 12.74
C LEU A 130 11.51 9.99 14.24
N ARG A 131 12.33 10.98 14.60
CA ARG A 131 12.52 11.37 16.01
C ARG A 131 11.45 12.36 16.43
N THR A 132 10.86 12.16 17.60
CA THR A 132 9.80 13.03 18.13
C THR A 132 10.31 14.43 18.46
N ASP A 133 11.60 14.58 18.75
CA ASP A 133 12.28 15.87 18.96
C ASP A 133 12.74 16.54 17.65
N GLY A 134 12.51 15.88 16.51
CA GLY A 134 12.91 16.37 15.19
C GLY A 134 14.39 16.22 14.85
N SER A 135 15.16 15.49 15.68
CA SER A 135 16.55 15.17 15.38
C SER A 135 16.70 14.21 14.18
N ALA A 136 17.92 13.80 13.90
CA ALA A 136 18.27 13.03 12.70
C ALA A 136 17.46 11.73 12.57
N PRO A 137 16.91 11.42 11.37
CA PRO A 137 16.15 10.19 11.12
C PRO A 137 17.06 8.96 11.06
N ALA A 138 16.42 7.78 11.04
CA ALA A 138 17.11 6.56 10.67
C ALA A 138 16.31 5.76 9.64
N LEU A 139 17.01 4.96 8.86
CA LEU A 139 16.43 4.00 7.93
C LEU A 139 16.93 2.60 8.27
N LEU A 140 16.01 1.67 8.43
CA LEU A 140 16.31 0.27 8.74
C LEU A 140 15.92 -0.63 7.58
N ASP A 141 16.58 -1.76 7.46
CA ASP A 141 16.20 -2.83 6.53
C ASP A 141 15.07 -3.72 7.10
N GLY A 142 14.71 -4.78 6.36
CA GLY A 142 13.64 -5.72 6.75
C GLY A 142 13.94 -6.57 7.98
N GLU A 143 15.18 -6.63 8.42
CA GLU A 143 15.64 -7.32 9.63
C GLU A 143 15.79 -6.35 10.82
N GLY A 144 15.56 -5.05 10.57
CA GLY A 144 15.68 -4.00 11.58
C GLY A 144 17.11 -3.50 11.80
N MET A 145 18.02 -3.83 10.91
CA MET A 145 19.39 -3.31 10.96
C MET A 145 19.45 -1.91 10.37
N ALA A 146 20.17 -1.01 11.03
CA ALA A 146 20.31 0.36 10.56
C ALA A 146 21.13 0.41 9.27
N LEU A 147 20.50 0.88 8.19
CA LEU A 147 21.18 1.24 6.94
C LEU A 147 21.78 2.63 7.04
N LEU A 148 21.04 3.56 7.66
CA LEU A 148 21.44 4.95 7.87
C LEU A 148 20.93 5.43 9.23
N GLY A 149 21.67 6.32 9.86
CA GLY A 149 21.36 6.82 11.20
C GLY A 149 21.54 5.78 12.30
N SER A 150 21.07 6.08 13.49
CA SER A 150 21.07 5.14 14.63
C SER A 150 19.70 4.44 14.74
N SER A 151 19.71 3.12 14.96
CA SER A 151 18.48 2.40 15.26
C SER A 151 17.77 3.03 16.47
N GLY A 152 16.44 3.20 16.35
CA GLY A 152 15.64 3.72 17.46
C GLY A 152 15.28 2.64 18.46
N THR A 153 14.50 3.02 19.45
CA THR A 153 13.90 2.15 20.46
C THR A 153 12.49 1.68 20.08
N ALA A 154 11.92 2.25 19.02
CA ALA A 154 10.57 1.92 18.58
C ALA A 154 10.49 0.46 18.10
N PRO A 155 9.48 -0.31 18.56
CA PRO A 155 9.26 -1.65 18.06
C PRO A 155 9.04 -1.65 16.55
N LEU A 156 9.62 -2.62 15.86
CA LEU A 156 9.42 -2.82 14.43
C LEU A 156 8.15 -3.65 14.21
N SER A 157 7.20 -3.08 13.49
CA SER A 157 5.89 -3.67 13.25
C SER A 157 5.43 -3.38 11.82
N LYS A 158 4.48 -4.14 11.32
CA LYS A 158 3.75 -3.82 10.08
C LYS A 158 2.88 -2.55 10.22
N ARG A 159 2.70 -2.04 11.43
CA ARG A 159 1.99 -0.80 11.75
C ARG A 159 2.95 0.28 12.23
N CYS A 160 2.53 1.53 12.12
CA CYS A 160 3.24 2.65 12.74
C CYS A 160 3.21 2.51 14.27
N VAL A 161 4.33 2.78 14.92
CA VAL A 161 4.45 2.74 16.38
C VAL A 161 5.09 4.01 16.87
N LEU A 162 4.41 4.71 17.78
CA LEU A 162 4.92 5.88 18.49
C LEU A 162 5.44 5.48 19.88
N THR A 163 6.65 5.92 20.21
CA THR A 163 7.22 5.88 21.56
C THR A 163 7.50 7.31 22.03
N GLU A 164 8.10 7.49 23.20
CA GLU A 164 8.47 8.81 23.69
C GLU A 164 9.48 9.51 22.77
N THR A 165 10.40 8.77 22.16
CA THR A 165 11.51 9.33 21.37
C THR A 165 11.39 9.11 19.87
N ASP A 166 10.63 8.10 19.45
CA ASP A 166 10.66 7.62 18.08
C ASP A 166 9.24 7.35 17.52
N PHE A 167 9.08 7.61 16.24
CA PHE A 167 7.96 7.12 15.45
C PHE A 167 8.48 6.17 14.36
N SER A 168 8.15 4.90 14.49
CA SER A 168 8.48 3.86 13.52
C SER A 168 7.42 3.81 12.42
N LEU A 169 7.83 4.05 11.20
CA LEU A 169 6.98 4.09 10.01
C LEU A 169 7.45 3.00 9.04
N PRO A 170 6.68 1.89 8.88
CA PRO A 170 7.05 0.86 7.93
C PRO A 170 7.02 1.41 6.49
N LEU A 171 7.99 1.03 5.68
CA LEU A 171 7.96 1.35 4.25
C LEU A 171 6.78 0.60 3.60
N PRO A 172 5.86 1.29 2.92
CA PRO A 172 4.68 0.66 2.33
C PRO A 172 5.07 -0.14 1.08
N ILE A 173 5.40 -1.39 1.28
CA ILE A 173 5.59 -2.33 0.19
C ILE A 173 4.24 -2.99 -0.05
N GLY A 174 3.65 -2.68 -1.20
CA GLY A 174 2.39 -3.27 -1.60
C GLY A 174 2.51 -4.78 -1.75
N GLU A 175 1.42 -5.48 -1.52
CA GLU A 175 1.31 -6.92 -1.72
C GLU A 175 1.48 -7.25 -3.22
N ARG A 176 2.16 -8.37 -3.50
CA ARG A 176 2.29 -8.87 -4.87
C ARG A 176 0.96 -9.45 -5.34
N ALA A 177 0.48 -8.98 -6.49
CA ALA A 177 -0.74 -9.47 -7.14
C ALA A 177 -0.37 -10.21 -8.43
N VAL A 178 -0.44 -11.53 -8.41
CA VAL A 178 -0.13 -12.39 -9.56
C VAL A 178 -1.39 -12.65 -10.36
N ILE A 179 -1.37 -12.23 -11.62
CA ILE A 179 -2.50 -12.30 -12.54
C ILE A 179 -2.18 -13.34 -13.61
N PHE A 180 -2.86 -14.48 -13.57
CA PHE A 180 -2.77 -15.51 -14.58
C PHE A 180 -3.77 -15.23 -15.71
N GLY A 181 -3.24 -14.91 -16.89
CA GLY A 181 -3.97 -14.50 -18.09
C GLY A 181 -3.78 -13.02 -18.43
N ALA A 182 -3.13 -12.73 -19.56
CA ALA A 182 -2.80 -11.38 -20.05
C ALA A 182 -3.86 -10.81 -21.02
N GLY A 183 -5.16 -11.14 -20.79
CA GLY A 183 -6.27 -10.70 -21.63
C GLY A 183 -6.75 -9.26 -21.37
N HIS A 184 -7.92 -8.92 -21.91
CA HIS A 184 -8.48 -7.58 -21.81
C HIS A 184 -8.74 -7.12 -20.37
N ILE A 185 -9.18 -8.03 -19.49
CA ILE A 185 -9.43 -7.70 -18.08
C ILE A 185 -8.11 -7.40 -17.39
N ALA A 186 -7.05 -8.18 -17.64
CA ALA A 186 -5.72 -7.93 -17.06
C ALA A 186 -5.18 -6.55 -17.43
N ARG A 187 -5.36 -6.11 -18.69
CA ARG A 187 -4.96 -4.78 -19.16
C ARG A 187 -5.66 -3.65 -18.41
N ALA A 188 -6.92 -3.85 -18.03
CA ALA A 188 -7.66 -2.88 -17.21
C ALA A 188 -7.33 -3.00 -15.71
N LEU A 189 -7.06 -4.21 -15.22
CA LEU A 189 -6.83 -4.49 -13.80
C LEU A 189 -5.46 -3.99 -13.32
N VAL A 190 -4.40 -4.19 -14.12
CA VAL A 190 -3.02 -3.85 -13.73
C VAL A 190 -2.86 -2.40 -13.31
N PRO A 191 -3.28 -1.38 -14.08
CA PRO A 191 -3.15 0.02 -13.65
C PRO A 191 -3.99 0.35 -12.42
N LEU A 192 -5.17 -0.25 -12.24
CA LEU A 192 -5.98 -0.08 -11.03
C LEU A 192 -5.29 -0.64 -9.80
N LEU A 193 -4.78 -1.87 -9.87
CA LEU A 193 -4.02 -2.48 -8.77
C LEU A 193 -2.78 -1.65 -8.42
N ARG A 194 -2.07 -1.15 -9.42
CA ARG A 194 -0.92 -0.27 -9.21
C ARG A 194 -1.31 1.02 -8.50
N SER A 195 -2.44 1.63 -8.87
CA SER A 195 -2.92 2.88 -8.26
C SER A 195 -3.32 2.73 -6.79
N VAL A 196 -3.70 1.52 -6.37
CA VAL A 196 -4.03 1.17 -4.98
C VAL A 196 -2.91 0.40 -4.27
N GLU A 197 -1.67 0.57 -4.77
CA GLU A 197 -0.42 0.11 -4.15
C GLU A 197 -0.19 -1.41 -4.13
N PHE A 198 -0.91 -2.21 -4.90
CA PHE A 198 -0.47 -3.57 -5.22
C PHE A 198 0.71 -3.55 -6.20
N ARG A 199 1.47 -4.63 -6.24
CA ARG A 199 2.56 -4.90 -7.19
C ARG A 199 2.13 -5.96 -8.20
N PRO A 200 1.52 -5.56 -9.34
CA PRO A 200 0.98 -6.52 -10.30
C PRO A 200 2.10 -7.28 -11.03
N VAL A 201 1.96 -8.60 -11.09
CA VAL A 201 2.77 -9.48 -11.93
C VAL A 201 1.82 -10.20 -12.89
N VAL A 202 2.04 -10.07 -14.18
CA VAL A 202 1.21 -10.73 -15.21
C VAL A 202 1.92 -11.99 -15.69
N TYR A 203 1.19 -13.09 -15.79
CA TYR A 203 1.68 -14.38 -16.26
C TYR A 203 0.77 -14.93 -17.36
N ASP A 204 1.32 -15.23 -18.52
CA ASP A 204 0.59 -15.88 -19.63
C ASP A 204 1.53 -16.83 -20.36
N ASP A 205 0.99 -17.90 -20.96
CA ASP A 205 1.77 -18.87 -21.72
C ASP A 205 2.00 -18.44 -23.18
N ARG A 206 1.32 -17.40 -23.63
CA ARG A 206 1.38 -16.89 -24.99
C ARG A 206 2.32 -15.70 -25.09
N PRO A 207 3.47 -15.81 -25.80
CA PRO A 207 4.42 -14.71 -25.92
C PRO A 207 3.83 -13.42 -26.48
N ALA A 208 2.85 -13.53 -27.38
CA ALA A 208 2.17 -12.37 -27.97
C ALA A 208 1.30 -11.58 -26.99
N LEU A 209 0.92 -12.17 -25.86
CA LEU A 209 0.13 -11.51 -24.80
C LEU A 209 0.99 -11.16 -23.59
N ALA A 210 2.00 -11.96 -23.27
CA ALA A 210 2.96 -11.70 -22.22
C ALA A 210 4.01 -10.66 -22.68
N ASP A 211 3.53 -9.50 -23.15
CA ASP A 211 4.37 -8.41 -23.65
C ASP A 211 4.46 -7.29 -22.59
N PRO A 212 5.67 -6.99 -22.07
CA PRO A 212 5.87 -5.90 -21.12
C PRO A 212 5.36 -4.54 -21.62
N ALA A 213 5.40 -4.28 -22.93
CA ALA A 213 4.91 -3.03 -23.50
C ALA A 213 3.38 -2.87 -23.36
N ALA A 214 2.65 -3.98 -23.23
CA ALA A 214 1.20 -3.97 -23.01
C ALA A 214 0.81 -3.76 -21.52
N PHE A 215 1.77 -3.81 -20.59
CA PHE A 215 1.58 -3.72 -19.15
C PHE A 215 2.63 -2.81 -18.48
N PRO A 216 2.69 -1.53 -18.81
CA PRO A 216 3.73 -0.61 -18.28
C PRO A 216 3.67 -0.44 -16.76
N ASP A 217 2.50 -0.67 -16.14
CA ASP A 217 2.28 -0.56 -14.70
C ASP A 217 2.53 -1.88 -13.95
N ALA A 218 2.82 -2.98 -14.67
CA ALA A 218 3.20 -4.23 -14.03
C ALA A 218 4.63 -4.17 -13.49
N GLU A 219 4.86 -4.77 -12.31
CA GLU A 219 6.21 -4.97 -11.79
C GLU A 219 7.00 -5.93 -12.67
N ARG A 220 6.32 -6.95 -13.18
CA ARG A 220 6.90 -7.97 -14.05
C ARG A 220 5.84 -8.57 -14.96
N VAL A 221 6.22 -8.89 -16.18
CA VAL A 221 5.46 -9.70 -17.12
C VAL A 221 6.25 -10.97 -17.40
N VAL A 222 5.62 -12.12 -17.22
CA VAL A 222 6.23 -13.44 -17.30
C VAL A 222 5.55 -14.23 -18.42
N CYS A 223 6.33 -14.71 -19.36
CA CYS A 223 5.89 -15.73 -20.29
C CYS A 223 6.32 -17.11 -19.77
N GLY A 224 5.37 -18.01 -19.47
CA GLY A 224 5.69 -19.29 -18.88
C GLY A 224 4.59 -20.33 -19.05
N ASP A 225 4.92 -21.61 -18.79
CA ASP A 225 3.99 -22.72 -18.88
C ASP A 225 3.08 -22.77 -17.63
N PHE A 226 1.77 -22.73 -17.81
CA PHE A 226 0.80 -22.86 -16.73
C PHE A 226 0.87 -24.20 -15.98
N ARG A 227 1.51 -25.22 -16.55
CA ARG A 227 1.73 -26.52 -15.90
C ARG A 227 2.93 -26.54 -14.96
N ASN A 228 3.80 -25.52 -15.01
CA ASN A 228 4.98 -25.43 -14.17
C ASN A 228 5.19 -24.00 -13.66
N ILE A 229 4.27 -23.52 -12.85
CA ILE A 229 4.31 -22.14 -12.30
C ILE A 229 5.53 -21.95 -11.39
N ALA A 230 5.75 -22.87 -10.47
CA ALA A 230 6.83 -22.76 -9.47
C ALA A 230 8.23 -22.69 -10.10
N GLY A 231 8.43 -23.33 -11.25
CA GLY A 231 9.72 -23.27 -11.97
C GLY A 231 10.02 -21.92 -12.61
N THR A 232 8.99 -21.08 -12.81
CA THR A 232 9.15 -19.78 -13.48
C THR A 232 8.86 -18.61 -12.55
N LEU A 233 7.86 -18.75 -11.68
CA LEU A 233 7.40 -17.73 -10.74
C LEU A 233 7.01 -18.40 -9.42
N PRO A 234 7.92 -18.60 -8.47
CA PRO A 234 7.56 -19.11 -7.16
C PRO A 234 6.63 -18.14 -6.44
N LEU A 235 5.54 -18.68 -5.89
CA LEU A 235 4.57 -17.93 -5.11
C LEU A 235 4.94 -17.97 -3.62
N SER A 236 4.48 -16.96 -2.89
CA SER A 236 4.64 -16.84 -1.43
C SER A 236 3.27 -16.81 -0.73
N PRO A 237 3.21 -17.12 0.57
CA PRO A 237 1.96 -17.05 1.33
C PRO A 237 1.33 -15.65 1.39
N GLU A 238 2.08 -14.60 1.09
CA GLU A 238 1.60 -13.21 1.08
C GLU A 238 1.05 -12.78 -0.30
N ASP A 239 1.09 -13.66 -1.32
CA ASP A 239 0.64 -13.31 -2.66
C ASP A 239 -0.88 -13.32 -2.79
N TYR A 240 -1.35 -12.34 -3.54
CA TYR A 240 -2.72 -12.28 -4.05
C TYR A 240 -2.74 -12.83 -5.47
N VAL A 241 -3.53 -13.84 -5.71
CA VAL A 241 -3.58 -14.52 -7.02
C VAL A 241 -4.95 -14.31 -7.66
N VAL A 242 -4.94 -13.92 -8.94
CA VAL A 242 -6.17 -13.82 -9.75
C VAL A 242 -6.01 -14.69 -11.00
N VAL A 243 -6.93 -15.66 -11.18
CA VAL A 243 -6.95 -16.56 -12.33
C VAL A 243 -8.02 -16.11 -13.30
N MET A 244 -7.61 -15.69 -14.50
CA MET A 244 -8.50 -15.16 -15.54
C MET A 244 -8.09 -15.56 -16.95
N THR A 245 -7.68 -16.80 -17.13
CA THR A 245 -7.30 -17.28 -18.45
C THR A 245 -8.50 -17.46 -19.39
N SER A 246 -8.24 -17.54 -20.68
CA SER A 246 -9.29 -17.75 -21.68
C SER A 246 -9.78 -19.21 -21.78
N GLY A 247 -9.14 -20.15 -21.07
CA GLY A 247 -9.41 -21.59 -21.19
C GLY A 247 -9.81 -22.26 -19.88
N HIS A 248 -10.69 -23.27 -19.95
CA HIS A 248 -11.05 -24.06 -18.77
C HIS A 248 -9.90 -24.96 -18.28
N LEU A 249 -9.09 -25.45 -19.24
CA LEU A 249 -7.98 -26.34 -18.94
C LEU A 249 -6.87 -25.60 -18.17
N HIS A 250 -6.49 -24.43 -18.62
CA HIS A 250 -5.47 -23.63 -17.95
C HIS A 250 -5.90 -23.18 -16.55
N ASP A 251 -7.17 -22.79 -16.37
CA ASP A 251 -7.67 -22.46 -15.03
C ASP A 251 -7.56 -23.64 -14.06
N LEU A 252 -7.81 -24.88 -14.53
CA LEU A 252 -7.64 -26.08 -13.74
C LEU A 252 -6.16 -26.32 -13.41
N GLU A 253 -5.28 -26.33 -14.42
CA GLU A 253 -3.84 -26.55 -14.27
C GLU A 253 -3.21 -25.56 -13.27
N ILE A 254 -3.63 -24.29 -13.32
CA ILE A 254 -3.17 -23.27 -12.39
C ILE A 254 -3.69 -23.57 -10.98
N GLN A 255 -5.01 -23.77 -10.82
CA GLN A 255 -5.63 -23.98 -9.52
C GLN A 255 -5.14 -25.24 -8.82
N GLU A 256 -4.87 -26.34 -9.55
CA GLU A 256 -4.27 -27.54 -8.97
C GLU A 256 -2.93 -27.29 -8.28
N GLN A 257 -2.12 -26.36 -8.80
CA GLN A 257 -0.81 -26.01 -8.23
C GLN A 257 -0.94 -25.02 -7.08
N ILE A 258 -1.69 -23.92 -7.29
CA ILE A 258 -1.76 -22.83 -6.32
C ILE A 258 -2.56 -23.22 -5.06
N LEU A 259 -3.57 -24.09 -5.17
CA LEU A 259 -4.38 -24.50 -4.03
C LEU A 259 -3.70 -25.55 -3.12
N ARG A 260 -2.54 -26.08 -3.53
CA ARG A 260 -1.70 -26.95 -2.68
C ARG A 260 -0.80 -26.18 -1.72
N GLN A 261 -0.80 -24.87 -1.79
CA GLN A 261 0.00 -23.99 -0.93
C GLN A 261 -0.90 -22.93 -0.27
N GLU A 262 -0.37 -22.28 0.78
CA GLU A 262 -1.04 -21.13 1.40
C GLU A 262 -0.80 -19.88 0.57
N LEU A 263 -1.85 -19.09 0.37
CA LEU A 263 -1.82 -17.81 -0.33
C LEU A 263 -2.68 -16.79 0.43
N ALA A 264 -2.35 -15.53 0.29
CA ALA A 264 -3.12 -14.45 0.92
C ALA A 264 -4.52 -14.35 0.35
N TYR A 265 -4.67 -14.56 -0.96
CA TYR A 265 -5.94 -14.45 -1.66
C TYR A 265 -5.89 -15.25 -2.95
N VAL A 266 -6.99 -15.91 -3.30
CA VAL A 266 -7.17 -16.56 -4.59
C VAL A 266 -8.54 -16.18 -5.15
N GLY A 267 -8.56 -15.43 -6.26
CA GLY A 267 -9.75 -15.09 -7.02
C GLY A 267 -9.78 -15.76 -8.38
N VAL A 268 -10.93 -16.29 -8.79
CA VAL A 268 -11.06 -16.99 -10.07
C VAL A 268 -12.25 -16.43 -10.85
N ILE A 269 -12.00 -16.02 -12.11
CA ILE A 269 -13.07 -15.58 -13.01
C ILE A 269 -13.77 -16.77 -13.64
N GLY A 270 -15.07 -16.74 -13.71
CA GLY A 270 -15.82 -17.78 -14.41
C GLY A 270 -17.32 -17.70 -14.22
N SER A 271 -18.06 -18.28 -15.16
CA SER A 271 -19.50 -18.52 -14.99
C SER A 271 -19.72 -19.64 -13.95
N ARG A 272 -20.89 -19.65 -13.30
CA ARG A 272 -21.26 -20.69 -12.31
C ARG A 272 -21.05 -22.11 -12.85
N ALA A 273 -21.38 -22.34 -14.13
CA ALA A 273 -21.20 -23.65 -14.76
C ALA A 273 -19.72 -24.02 -14.92
N LYS A 274 -18.88 -23.07 -15.35
CA LYS A 274 -17.43 -23.26 -15.45
C LYS A 274 -16.83 -23.59 -14.09
N ILE A 275 -17.17 -22.81 -13.08
CA ILE A 275 -16.70 -22.99 -11.70
C ILE A 275 -17.06 -24.37 -11.16
N ALA A 276 -18.32 -24.81 -11.34
CA ALA A 276 -18.76 -26.12 -10.89
C ALA A 276 -17.98 -27.28 -11.56
N ALA A 277 -17.71 -27.16 -12.86
CA ALA A 277 -16.95 -28.18 -13.61
C ALA A 277 -15.48 -28.22 -13.14
N VAL A 278 -14.82 -27.07 -12.95
CA VAL A 278 -13.44 -27.01 -12.45
C VAL A 278 -13.35 -27.54 -11.03
N ASN A 279 -14.27 -27.15 -10.14
CA ASN A 279 -14.29 -27.63 -8.74
C ASN A 279 -14.48 -29.15 -8.65
N ALA A 280 -15.28 -29.77 -9.54
CA ALA A 280 -15.41 -31.24 -9.60
C ALA A 280 -14.06 -31.91 -9.88
N ARG A 281 -13.29 -31.38 -10.85
CA ARG A 281 -11.96 -31.90 -11.21
C ARG A 281 -10.92 -31.65 -10.11
N LEU A 282 -10.99 -30.51 -9.45
CA LEU A 282 -10.10 -30.20 -8.32
C LEU A 282 -10.31 -31.16 -7.14
N ARG A 283 -11.56 -31.57 -6.86
CA ARG A 283 -11.87 -32.62 -5.87
C ARG A 283 -11.26 -33.97 -6.28
N GLU A 284 -11.41 -34.36 -7.54
CA GLU A 284 -10.79 -35.58 -8.10
C GLU A 284 -9.27 -35.54 -7.96
N ALA A 285 -8.65 -34.34 -8.09
CA ALA A 285 -7.21 -34.10 -7.89
C ALA A 285 -6.79 -34.00 -6.40
N GLY A 286 -7.73 -34.20 -5.47
CA GLY A 286 -7.47 -34.24 -4.02
C GLY A 286 -7.43 -32.89 -3.32
N ILE A 287 -7.94 -31.82 -3.92
CA ILE A 287 -8.11 -30.53 -3.25
C ILE A 287 -9.31 -30.59 -2.29
N SER A 288 -9.11 -30.23 -1.04
CA SER A 288 -10.14 -30.34 -0.01
C SER A 288 -11.28 -29.31 -0.19
N GLU A 289 -12.48 -29.65 0.30
CA GLU A 289 -13.62 -28.71 0.33
C GLU A 289 -13.33 -27.44 1.11
N GLU A 290 -12.56 -27.55 2.18
CA GLU A 290 -12.12 -26.40 2.97
C GLU A 290 -11.32 -25.43 2.10
N LYS A 291 -10.34 -25.94 1.34
CA LYS A 291 -9.53 -25.13 0.45
C LYS A 291 -10.34 -24.53 -0.71
N LEU A 292 -11.29 -25.28 -1.27
CA LEU A 292 -12.18 -24.76 -2.32
C LEU A 292 -13.08 -23.61 -1.81
N ARG A 293 -13.46 -23.61 -0.54
CA ARG A 293 -14.25 -22.51 0.07
C ARG A 293 -13.45 -21.24 0.29
N THR A 294 -12.14 -21.28 0.33
CA THR A 294 -11.30 -20.07 0.43
C THR A 294 -11.11 -19.37 -0.90
N VAL A 295 -11.57 -19.95 -2.00
CA VAL A 295 -11.45 -19.36 -3.35
C VAL A 295 -12.62 -18.40 -3.60
N HIS A 296 -12.30 -17.15 -3.88
CA HIS A 296 -13.26 -16.13 -4.29
C HIS A 296 -13.71 -16.38 -5.73
N THR A 297 -14.91 -16.94 -5.90
CA THR A 297 -15.39 -17.34 -7.22
C THR A 297 -16.92 -17.26 -7.30
N PRO A 298 -17.50 -16.52 -8.25
CA PRO A 298 -16.81 -15.64 -9.19
C PRO A 298 -16.10 -14.49 -8.50
N VAL A 299 -14.88 -14.16 -8.93
CA VAL A 299 -14.06 -13.09 -8.36
C VAL A 299 -14.71 -11.73 -8.53
N GLY A 300 -14.57 -10.88 -7.51
CA GLY A 300 -14.99 -9.48 -7.51
C GLY A 300 -16.28 -9.19 -6.75
N THR A 301 -16.37 -7.97 -6.26
CA THR A 301 -17.56 -7.45 -5.58
C THR A 301 -18.77 -7.40 -6.53
N PRO A 302 -20.00 -7.78 -6.11
CA PRO A 302 -21.16 -7.91 -6.98
C PRO A 302 -21.76 -6.54 -7.40
N ILE A 303 -21.06 -5.78 -8.23
CA ILE A 303 -21.46 -4.47 -8.76
C ILE A 303 -22.19 -4.55 -10.11
N LYS A 304 -22.55 -5.75 -10.58
CA LYS A 304 -23.15 -6.00 -11.90
C LYS A 304 -22.25 -5.57 -13.07
N ALA A 305 -20.93 -5.72 -12.91
CA ALA A 305 -19.92 -5.40 -13.92
C ALA A 305 -20.13 -6.20 -15.22
N VAL A 306 -19.99 -5.56 -16.37
CA VAL A 306 -20.15 -6.14 -17.72
C VAL A 306 -18.90 -5.96 -18.57
N THR A 307 -18.32 -4.77 -18.57
CA THR A 307 -17.13 -4.45 -19.36
C THR A 307 -15.85 -4.91 -18.66
N PRO A 308 -14.74 -5.16 -19.40
CA PRO A 308 -13.44 -5.48 -18.79
C PRO A 308 -12.99 -4.46 -17.73
N ALA A 309 -13.26 -3.18 -17.93
CA ALA A 309 -12.93 -2.12 -16.99
C ALA A 309 -13.76 -2.21 -15.70
N GLU A 310 -15.08 -2.42 -15.80
CA GLU A 310 -15.97 -2.61 -14.65
C GLU A 310 -15.60 -3.88 -13.86
N ILE A 311 -15.27 -4.98 -14.55
CA ILE A 311 -14.81 -6.21 -13.92
C ILE A 311 -13.50 -5.96 -13.16
N ALA A 312 -12.58 -5.20 -13.73
CA ALA A 312 -11.34 -4.82 -13.08
C ALA A 312 -11.57 -3.98 -11.80
N VAL A 313 -12.52 -3.04 -11.83
CA VAL A 313 -12.95 -2.27 -10.64
C VAL A 313 -13.53 -3.20 -9.57
N SER A 314 -14.40 -4.13 -9.97
CA SER A 314 -15.00 -5.12 -9.08
C SER A 314 -13.96 -5.97 -8.37
N ILE A 315 -12.97 -6.52 -9.12
CA ILE A 315 -11.87 -7.32 -8.59
C ILE A 315 -10.99 -6.47 -7.65
N THR A 316 -10.64 -5.25 -8.07
CA THR A 316 -9.83 -4.34 -7.25
C THR A 316 -10.50 -4.04 -5.92
N GLY A 317 -11.82 -3.78 -5.93
CA GLY A 317 -12.60 -3.54 -4.70
C GLY A 317 -12.58 -4.71 -3.73
N GLU A 318 -12.76 -5.94 -4.23
CA GLU A 318 -12.67 -7.15 -3.41
C GLU A 318 -11.27 -7.34 -2.83
N MET A 319 -10.23 -7.18 -3.65
CA MET A 319 -8.84 -7.30 -3.20
C MET A 319 -8.47 -6.26 -2.12
N ILE A 320 -8.97 -5.03 -2.23
CA ILE A 320 -8.80 -3.99 -1.18
C ILE A 320 -9.47 -4.44 0.11
N TYR A 321 -10.69 -4.94 0.04
CA TYR A 321 -11.44 -5.43 1.21
C TYR A 321 -10.70 -6.58 1.91
N GLU A 322 -10.29 -7.60 1.16
CA GLU A 322 -9.55 -8.75 1.70
C GLU A 322 -8.20 -8.35 2.31
N ARG A 323 -7.51 -7.39 1.68
CA ARG A 323 -6.28 -6.81 2.23
C ARG A 323 -6.52 -6.11 3.56
N ALA A 324 -7.61 -5.35 3.68
CA ALA A 324 -7.97 -4.67 4.92
C ALA A 324 -8.29 -5.66 6.03
N CYS A 325 -9.09 -6.71 5.73
CA CYS A 325 -9.40 -7.78 6.69
C CYS A 325 -8.15 -8.50 7.20
N ARG A 326 -7.18 -8.78 6.33
CA ARG A 326 -5.93 -9.45 6.71
C ARG A 326 -4.99 -8.56 7.54
N ARG A 327 -5.05 -7.25 7.34
CA ARG A 327 -4.24 -6.29 8.12
C ARG A 327 -4.80 -6.04 9.52
N GLU A 328 -6.02 -6.55 9.84
CA GLU A 328 -6.71 -6.31 11.10
C GLU A 328 -6.69 -4.82 11.49
N ASP A 329 -7.04 -3.94 10.57
CA ASP A 329 -7.02 -2.50 10.81
C ASP A 329 -8.33 -2.06 11.50
N PRO A 330 -8.34 -1.81 12.84
CA PRO A 330 -9.56 -1.41 13.53
C PRO A 330 -10.08 -0.04 13.09
N ALA A 331 -9.25 0.81 12.49
CA ALA A 331 -9.63 2.15 12.06
C ALA A 331 -10.62 2.14 10.88
N HIS A 332 -10.61 1.10 10.04
CA HIS A 332 -11.58 0.96 8.96
C HIS A 332 -12.94 0.38 9.37
N HIS A 333 -13.07 -0.16 10.57
CA HIS A 333 -14.37 -0.62 11.09
C HIS A 333 -15.26 0.53 11.61
N ALA A 334 -14.75 1.75 11.70
CA ALA A 334 -15.47 2.90 12.25
C ALA A 334 -16.37 3.65 11.24
N CYS A 335 -16.34 3.30 9.95
CA CYS A 335 -17.27 3.85 8.96
C CYS A 335 -18.05 2.70 8.30
N PRO A 336 -19.19 2.25 8.86
CA PRO A 336 -20.07 1.37 8.13
C PRO A 336 -20.62 2.17 6.95
N MET A 337 -20.12 1.93 5.75
CA MET A 337 -20.90 2.27 4.57
C MET A 337 -22.08 1.31 4.55
N VAL A 338 -23.26 1.86 4.88
CA VAL A 338 -24.56 1.23 4.83
C VAL A 338 -24.88 0.72 3.43
#